data_9b99688614eba0e104d03ae7596edbfe
#
_entry.id   9b99688614eba0e104d03ae7596edbfe
#
_cell.length_a   1.000
_cell.length_b   1.000
_cell.length_c   1.000
_cell.angle_alpha   90.00
_cell.angle_beta   90.00
_cell.angle_gamma   90.00
#
_symmetry.space_group_name_H-M   'P 1'
#
loop_
_entity.id
_entity.type
_entity.pdbx_description
1 polymer ?
#
loop_
_entity_poly.entity_id
_entity_poly.type
_entity_poly.pdbx_seq_one_letter_code
_entity_poly.pdbx_strand_id
1 'polypeptide(L)'
;MGLHTGTHIDAPSHMLAQGNSLTLDSAVIGPCQVLDLTDVQDAITVDDLLKHELKADNILLKTSNSALDDTAQFDYNFVYLSHSAANYLVEQNIKAVGIDYLGIERNQPNHETHITLLNSGVRVIEGLRLGHVKAGTYELFCLPLAIIGFEAAPARALLLPV
;
A
#
# COMPACT_ATOMS: atom_id res chain seq x y z
N MET A 1 12.56 1.82 17.17
CA MET A 1 11.90 1.36 15.95
C MET A 1 11.30 2.57 15.28
N GLY A 2 11.56 2.78 14.00
CA GLY A 2 10.97 3.90 13.23
C GLY A 2 9.48 3.68 12.95
N LEU A 3 8.76 4.74 12.60
CA LEU A 3 7.32 4.68 12.29
C LEU A 3 7.05 3.86 11.02
N HIS A 4 7.95 3.95 10.02
CA HIS A 4 7.91 3.23 8.75
C HIS A 4 8.74 1.93 8.79
N THR A 5 8.76 1.22 9.90
CA THR A 5 9.52 -0.03 10.04
C THR A 5 8.64 -1.25 9.75
N GLY A 6 9.03 -2.04 8.74
CA GLY A 6 8.29 -3.24 8.33
C GLY A 6 6.91 -2.88 7.78
N THR A 7 5.91 -3.75 7.96
CA THR A 7 4.53 -3.41 7.58
C THR A 7 4.03 -2.24 8.42
N HIS A 8 3.53 -1.19 7.77
CA HIS A 8 3.03 0.02 8.41
C HIS A 8 1.89 0.66 7.60
N ILE A 9 1.19 1.61 8.22
CA ILE A 9 0.16 2.44 7.58
C ILE A 9 0.60 3.89 7.67
N ASP A 10 0.50 4.62 6.56
CA ASP A 10 0.75 6.05 6.50
C ASP A 10 -0.53 6.84 6.80
N ALA A 11 -0.36 7.91 7.58
CA ALA A 11 -1.39 8.91 7.77
C ALA A 11 -1.28 10.02 6.71
N PRO A 12 -2.36 10.77 6.45
CA PRO A 12 -2.30 11.92 5.56
C PRO A 12 -1.21 12.94 5.92
N SER A 13 -0.90 13.14 7.20
CA SER A 13 0.17 14.05 7.66
C SER A 13 1.58 13.64 7.23
N HIS A 14 1.76 12.40 6.72
CA HIS A 14 3.05 11.96 6.19
C HIS A 14 3.50 12.83 4.99
N MET A 15 2.57 13.15 4.09
CA MET A 15 2.87 13.92 2.87
C MET A 15 2.08 15.23 2.74
N LEU A 16 1.04 15.43 3.56
CA LEU A 16 0.16 16.58 3.46
C LEU A 16 0.36 17.52 4.66
N ALA A 17 0.77 18.77 4.40
CA ALA A 17 1.03 19.77 5.45
C ALA A 17 -0.18 20.03 6.37
N GLN A 18 -1.41 19.84 5.88
CA GLN A 18 -2.66 19.93 6.64
C GLN A 18 -3.35 18.58 6.81
N GLY A 19 -2.59 17.48 6.60
CA GLY A 19 -3.10 16.13 6.73
C GLY A 19 -3.36 15.75 8.20
N ASN A 20 -4.38 14.91 8.41
CA ASN A 20 -4.63 14.33 9.72
C ASN A 20 -3.58 13.28 10.06
N SER A 21 -3.15 13.26 11.31
CA SER A 21 -2.31 12.19 11.87
C SER A 21 -3.13 10.92 12.11
N LEU A 22 -2.43 9.83 12.47
CA LEU A 22 -3.08 8.57 12.85
C LEU A 22 -4.06 8.77 14.01
N THR A 23 -5.18 8.06 13.91
CA THR A 23 -6.23 7.97 14.92
C THR A 23 -6.54 6.50 15.20
N LEU A 24 -7.43 6.22 16.16
CA LEU A 24 -7.91 4.86 16.42
C LEU A 24 -8.64 4.24 15.21
N ASP A 25 -9.21 5.09 14.33
CA ASP A 25 -9.94 4.67 13.13
C ASP A 25 -9.01 4.48 11.90
N SER A 26 -7.69 4.52 12.09
CA SER A 26 -6.74 4.34 10.99
C SER A 26 -6.55 2.87 10.57
N ALA A 27 -7.19 1.92 11.26
CA ALA A 27 -7.19 0.51 10.87
C ALA A 27 -7.86 0.31 9.50
N VAL A 28 -7.35 -0.64 8.72
CA VAL A 28 -7.98 -1.09 7.47
C VAL A 28 -8.54 -2.49 7.70
N ILE A 29 -9.87 -2.59 7.68
CA ILE A 29 -10.60 -3.86 7.89
C ILE A 29 -11.64 -4.00 6.80
N GLY A 30 -11.75 -5.19 6.23
CA GLY A 30 -12.80 -5.53 5.28
C GLY A 30 -12.31 -6.31 4.05
N PRO A 31 -13.21 -6.51 3.07
CA PRO A 31 -12.89 -7.24 1.86
C PRO A 31 -11.69 -6.64 1.14
N CYS A 32 -10.75 -7.47 0.74
CA CYS A 32 -9.60 -7.07 -0.05
C CYS A 32 -9.32 -8.04 -1.19
N GLN A 33 -8.59 -7.55 -2.17
CA GLN A 33 -8.10 -8.35 -3.29
C GLN A 33 -6.59 -8.22 -3.40
N VAL A 34 -5.92 -9.36 -3.51
CA VAL A 34 -4.48 -9.43 -3.85
C VAL A 34 -4.37 -9.58 -5.36
N LEU A 35 -3.75 -8.60 -6.02
CA LEU A 35 -3.42 -8.63 -7.43
C LEU A 35 -2.01 -9.20 -7.61
N ASP A 36 -1.84 -10.18 -8.48
CA ASP A 36 -0.52 -10.69 -8.84
C ASP A 36 0.06 -9.85 -9.97
N LEU A 37 1.07 -9.07 -9.65
CA LEU A 37 1.80 -8.15 -10.53
C LEU A 37 3.30 -8.51 -10.53
N THR A 38 3.63 -9.79 -10.29
CA THR A 38 5.02 -10.26 -10.19
C THR A 38 5.75 -10.22 -11.53
N ASP A 39 5.05 -10.07 -12.64
CA ASP A 39 5.59 -9.86 -13.99
C ASP A 39 6.00 -8.40 -14.27
N VAL A 40 5.54 -7.44 -13.45
CA VAL A 40 5.92 -6.03 -13.58
C VAL A 40 7.37 -5.83 -13.12
N GLN A 41 8.19 -5.13 -13.93
CA GLN A 41 9.61 -4.99 -13.67
C GLN A 41 10.03 -3.62 -13.13
N ASP A 42 9.22 -2.58 -13.31
CA ASP A 42 9.56 -1.21 -12.92
C ASP A 42 8.37 -0.53 -12.23
N ALA A 43 7.48 0.09 -12.98
CA ALA A 43 6.31 0.78 -12.45
C ALA A 43 5.03 0.00 -12.75
N ILE A 44 4.16 -0.14 -11.76
CA ILE A 44 2.78 -0.59 -11.96
C ILE A 44 2.03 0.54 -12.67
N THR A 45 1.53 0.25 -13.87
CA THR A 45 0.81 1.21 -14.72
C THR A 45 -0.70 0.96 -14.68
N VAL A 46 -1.47 1.86 -15.30
CA VAL A 46 -2.92 1.65 -15.51
C VAL A 46 -3.18 0.38 -16.32
N ASP A 47 -2.36 0.13 -17.35
CA ASP A 47 -2.53 -1.06 -18.23
C ASP A 47 -2.31 -2.35 -17.43
N ASP A 48 -1.45 -2.34 -16.41
CA ASP A 48 -1.26 -3.50 -15.52
C ASP A 48 -2.48 -3.72 -14.64
N LEU A 49 -3.07 -2.65 -14.09
CA LEU A 49 -4.27 -2.74 -13.27
C LEU A 49 -5.51 -3.17 -14.10
N LEU A 50 -5.62 -2.70 -15.34
CA LEU A 50 -6.73 -3.06 -16.25
C LEU A 50 -6.76 -4.55 -16.65
N LYS A 51 -5.68 -5.29 -16.46
CA LYS A 51 -5.67 -6.75 -16.61
C LYS A 51 -6.48 -7.47 -15.53
N HIS A 52 -6.86 -6.76 -14.46
CA HIS A 52 -7.57 -7.30 -13.31
C HIS A 52 -8.94 -6.63 -13.16
N GLU A 53 -9.98 -7.41 -12.94
CA GLU A 53 -11.25 -6.89 -12.45
C GLU A 53 -11.13 -6.58 -10.96
N LEU A 54 -11.33 -5.31 -10.57
CA LEU A 54 -11.28 -4.91 -9.16
C LEU A 54 -12.59 -5.34 -8.46
N LYS A 55 -12.46 -6.20 -7.45
CA LYS A 55 -13.59 -6.87 -6.77
C LYS A 55 -13.74 -6.47 -5.29
N ALA A 56 -12.86 -5.62 -4.80
CA ALA A 56 -12.87 -5.18 -3.40
C ALA A 56 -12.42 -3.74 -3.29
N ASP A 57 -12.78 -3.10 -2.17
CA ASP A 57 -12.41 -1.72 -1.87
C ASP A 57 -10.95 -1.57 -1.41
N ASN A 58 -10.33 -2.66 -0.93
CA ASN A 58 -8.94 -2.68 -0.49
C ASN A 58 -8.13 -3.54 -1.47
N ILE A 59 -7.08 -2.97 -2.04
CA ILE A 59 -6.25 -3.63 -3.06
C ILE A 59 -4.83 -3.82 -2.52
N LEU A 60 -4.32 -5.04 -2.62
CA LEU A 60 -2.93 -5.37 -2.26
C LEU A 60 -2.16 -5.75 -3.52
N LEU A 61 -1.09 -5.03 -3.77
CA LEU A 61 -0.23 -5.17 -4.94
C LEU A 61 0.90 -6.13 -4.59
N LYS A 62 0.81 -7.37 -5.07
CA LYS A 62 1.88 -8.36 -4.94
C LYS A 62 2.78 -8.26 -6.15
N THR A 63 4.05 -7.91 -5.94
CA THR A 63 5.04 -7.72 -6.98
C THR A 63 6.25 -8.63 -6.79
N SER A 64 7.26 -8.49 -7.65
CA SER A 64 8.55 -9.15 -7.49
C SER A 64 9.32 -8.69 -6.24
N ASN A 65 8.93 -7.57 -5.61
CA ASN A 65 9.51 -7.09 -4.35
C ASN A 65 9.41 -8.12 -3.22
N SER A 66 8.37 -8.96 -3.23
CA SER A 66 8.22 -10.05 -2.26
C SER A 66 9.37 -11.05 -2.24
N ALA A 67 10.19 -11.09 -3.29
CA ALA A 67 11.37 -11.94 -3.38
C ALA A 67 12.66 -11.25 -2.85
N LEU A 68 12.62 -9.95 -2.56
CA LEU A 68 13.75 -9.21 -2.01
C LEU A 68 14.00 -9.60 -0.56
N ASP A 69 15.28 -9.64 -0.17
CA ASP A 69 15.67 -9.88 1.21
C ASP A 69 15.31 -8.67 2.07
N ASP A 70 14.40 -8.86 3.01
CA ASP A 70 13.89 -7.82 3.91
C ASP A 70 14.87 -7.40 5.01
N THR A 71 15.97 -8.12 5.15
CA THR A 71 17.07 -7.79 6.06
C THR A 71 18.26 -7.13 5.36
N ALA A 72 18.21 -7.07 4.01
CA ALA A 72 19.25 -6.44 3.20
C ALA A 72 19.15 -4.91 3.23
N GLN A 73 20.12 -4.26 2.61
CA GLN A 73 20.09 -2.84 2.35
C GLN A 73 18.89 -2.51 1.44
N PHE A 74 18.25 -1.33 1.68
CA PHE A 74 17.15 -0.85 0.87
C PHE A 74 17.51 -0.85 -0.63
N ASP A 75 16.71 -1.54 -1.44
CA ASP A 75 16.86 -1.57 -2.89
C ASP A 75 16.05 -0.44 -3.52
N TYR A 76 16.73 0.49 -4.16
CA TYR A 76 16.10 1.64 -4.85
C TYR A 76 15.48 1.27 -6.21
N ASN A 77 15.60 0.02 -6.67
CA ASN A 77 15.04 -0.46 -7.94
C ASN A 77 13.75 -1.27 -7.76
N PHE A 78 13.13 -1.19 -6.58
CA PHE A 78 11.88 -1.90 -6.29
C PHE A 78 10.74 -1.50 -7.24
N VAL A 79 9.79 -2.40 -7.46
CA VAL A 79 8.56 -2.13 -8.23
C VAL A 79 7.66 -1.19 -7.42
N TYR A 80 7.16 -0.14 -8.04
CA TYR A 80 6.37 0.90 -7.40
C TYR A 80 5.07 1.21 -8.16
N LEU A 81 4.14 1.93 -7.54
CA LEU A 81 2.90 2.38 -8.16
C LEU A 81 3.12 3.72 -8.89
N SER A 82 2.83 3.78 -10.18
CA SER A 82 2.90 5.04 -10.94
C SER A 82 1.81 6.02 -10.50
N HIS A 83 2.04 7.32 -10.70
CA HIS A 83 1.04 8.34 -10.42
C HIS A 83 -0.26 8.13 -11.20
N SER A 84 -0.18 7.76 -12.49
CA SER A 84 -1.38 7.46 -13.29
C SER A 84 -2.18 6.27 -12.74
N ALA A 85 -1.49 5.24 -12.26
CA ALA A 85 -2.14 4.09 -11.64
C ALA A 85 -2.77 4.44 -10.27
N ALA A 86 -2.14 5.34 -9.50
CA ALA A 86 -2.74 5.87 -8.27
C ALA A 86 -4.02 6.65 -8.56
N ASN A 87 -4.03 7.53 -9.58
CA ASN A 87 -5.23 8.23 -10.02
C ASN A 87 -6.34 7.25 -10.42
N TYR A 88 -6.00 6.22 -11.19
CA TYR A 88 -6.97 5.18 -11.57
C TYR A 88 -7.60 4.49 -10.35
N LEU A 89 -6.81 4.11 -9.36
CA LEU A 89 -7.34 3.50 -8.12
C LEU A 89 -8.29 4.45 -7.37
N VAL A 90 -7.96 5.75 -7.31
CA VAL A 90 -8.85 6.77 -6.74
C VAL A 90 -10.16 6.88 -7.51
N GLU A 91 -10.12 6.89 -8.85
CA GLU A 91 -11.31 6.92 -9.71
C GLU A 91 -12.19 5.66 -9.53
N GLN A 92 -11.59 4.53 -9.19
CA GLN A 92 -12.30 3.29 -8.84
C GLN A 92 -12.86 3.29 -7.40
N ASN A 93 -12.72 4.39 -6.65
CA ASN A 93 -13.17 4.53 -5.26
C ASN A 93 -12.54 3.51 -4.30
N ILE A 94 -11.29 3.11 -4.54
CA ILE A 94 -10.53 2.23 -3.65
C ILE A 94 -10.31 2.94 -2.30
N LYS A 95 -10.47 2.22 -1.19
CA LYS A 95 -10.34 2.74 0.18
C LYS A 95 -8.94 2.57 0.75
N ALA A 96 -8.27 1.49 0.36
CA ALA A 96 -6.90 1.25 0.76
C ALA A 96 -6.12 0.57 -0.36
N VAL A 97 -4.85 0.92 -0.48
CA VAL A 97 -3.89 0.22 -1.33
C VAL A 97 -2.68 -0.19 -0.51
N GLY A 98 -2.20 -1.42 -0.70
CA GLY A 98 -1.01 -1.93 -0.04
C GLY A 98 0.01 -2.47 -1.04
N ILE A 99 1.30 -2.39 -0.70
CA ILE A 99 2.39 -2.89 -1.52
C ILE A 99 3.38 -3.70 -0.69
N ASP A 100 4.06 -4.63 -1.33
CA ASP A 100 5.02 -5.55 -0.73
C ASP A 100 6.46 -5.01 -0.70
N TYR A 101 6.61 -3.69 -0.55
CA TYR A 101 7.87 -3.00 -0.28
C TYR A 101 7.68 -1.80 0.67
N LEU A 102 8.81 -1.26 1.18
CA LEU A 102 8.83 -0.14 2.13
C LEU A 102 8.62 1.23 1.48
N GLY A 103 7.97 1.27 0.33
CA GLY A 103 7.60 2.47 -0.41
C GLY A 103 6.61 2.13 -1.51
N ILE A 104 5.47 2.83 -1.57
CA ILE A 104 4.51 2.70 -2.67
C ILE A 104 4.95 3.48 -3.91
N GLU A 105 5.79 4.49 -3.73
CA GLU A 105 6.39 5.29 -4.79
C GLU A 105 7.92 5.24 -4.73
N ARG A 106 8.59 5.51 -5.85
CA ARG A 106 10.03 5.47 -5.99
C ARG A 106 10.55 6.77 -6.60
N ASN A 107 10.98 7.70 -5.74
CA ASN A 107 11.63 8.96 -6.14
C ASN A 107 10.85 9.77 -7.21
N GLN A 108 9.52 9.68 -7.18
CA GLN A 108 8.66 10.44 -8.08
C GLN A 108 8.68 11.93 -7.70
N PRO A 109 8.61 12.86 -8.69
CA PRO A 109 8.59 14.28 -8.41
C PRO A 109 7.46 14.66 -7.46
N ASN A 110 7.77 15.45 -6.44
CA ASN A 110 6.79 15.99 -5.48
C ASN A 110 5.95 14.93 -4.74
N HIS A 111 6.39 13.67 -4.67
CA HIS A 111 5.64 12.57 -4.03
C HIS A 111 4.20 12.43 -4.55
N GLU A 112 4.03 12.56 -5.87
CA GLU A 112 2.71 12.67 -6.50
C GLU A 112 1.81 11.45 -6.29
N THR A 113 2.36 10.24 -6.17
CA THR A 113 1.58 9.02 -5.89
C THR A 113 1.01 9.06 -4.47
N HIS A 114 1.84 9.30 -3.45
CA HIS A 114 1.36 9.43 -2.06
C HIS A 114 0.35 10.56 -1.92
N ILE A 115 0.67 11.74 -2.46
CA ILE A 115 -0.21 12.92 -2.37
C ILE A 115 -1.57 12.64 -2.99
N THR A 116 -1.62 11.99 -4.14
CA THR A 116 -2.88 11.62 -4.80
C THR A 116 -3.72 10.69 -3.93
N LEU A 117 -3.12 9.62 -3.42
CA LEU A 117 -3.82 8.64 -2.59
C LEU A 117 -4.31 9.26 -1.28
N LEU A 118 -3.41 9.90 -0.54
CA LEU A 118 -3.71 10.45 0.79
C LEU A 118 -4.70 11.63 0.74
N ASN A 119 -4.62 12.52 -0.28
CA ASN A 119 -5.60 13.59 -0.50
C ASN A 119 -7.01 13.06 -0.78
N SER A 120 -7.08 11.90 -1.44
CA SER A 120 -8.35 11.25 -1.77
C SER A 120 -8.88 10.36 -0.63
N GLY A 121 -8.20 10.32 0.51
CA GLY A 121 -8.58 9.52 1.67
C GLY A 121 -8.26 8.03 1.53
N VAL A 122 -7.49 7.64 0.51
CA VAL A 122 -7.03 6.26 0.35
C VAL A 122 -5.94 5.96 1.37
N ARG A 123 -6.09 4.89 2.14
CA ARG A 123 -5.09 4.42 3.09
C ARG A 123 -3.93 3.75 2.34
N VAL A 124 -2.71 4.10 2.72
CA VAL A 124 -1.49 3.49 2.16
C VAL A 124 -0.91 2.50 3.17
N ILE A 125 -0.68 1.26 2.73
CA ILE A 125 -0.08 0.19 3.53
C ILE A 125 1.22 -0.23 2.83
N GLU A 126 2.34 -0.12 3.52
CA GLU A 126 3.65 -0.47 2.98
C GLU A 126 4.30 -1.61 3.75
N GLY A 127 5.33 -2.21 3.18
CA GLY A 127 6.09 -3.28 3.82
C GLY A 127 5.33 -4.58 4.03
N LEU A 128 4.33 -4.87 3.19
CA LEU A 128 3.60 -6.14 3.23
C LEU A 128 4.51 -7.31 2.85
N ARG A 129 4.16 -8.52 3.31
CA ARG A 129 4.87 -9.78 3.02
C ARG A 129 3.96 -10.72 2.23
N LEU A 130 3.87 -10.50 0.90
CA LEU A 130 2.91 -11.18 0.04
C LEU A 130 3.48 -12.40 -0.71
N GLY A 131 4.77 -12.71 -0.57
CA GLY A 131 5.42 -13.79 -1.33
C GLY A 131 4.71 -15.15 -1.23
N HIS A 132 4.19 -15.48 -0.06
CA HIS A 132 3.45 -16.73 0.20
C HIS A 132 1.94 -16.63 -0.03
N VAL A 133 1.42 -15.42 -0.35
CA VAL A 133 -0.01 -15.18 -0.56
C VAL A 133 -0.34 -15.40 -2.03
N LYS A 134 -1.42 -16.13 -2.31
CA LYS A 134 -1.94 -16.29 -3.68
C LYS A 134 -2.79 -15.08 -4.06
N ALA A 135 -2.85 -14.77 -5.35
CA ALA A 135 -3.83 -13.81 -5.88
C ALA A 135 -5.25 -14.29 -5.57
N GLY A 136 -6.15 -13.37 -5.23
CA GLY A 136 -7.53 -13.70 -4.88
C GLY A 136 -8.14 -12.71 -3.90
N THR A 137 -9.32 -13.06 -3.40
CA THR A 137 -10.07 -12.25 -2.44
C THR A 137 -9.91 -12.80 -1.01
N TYR A 138 -9.86 -11.87 -0.06
CA TYR A 138 -9.62 -12.14 1.35
C TYR A 138 -10.39 -11.15 2.22
N GLU A 139 -10.48 -11.44 3.50
CA GLU A 139 -10.81 -10.44 4.51
C GLU A 139 -9.49 -9.91 5.11
N LEU A 140 -9.25 -8.61 4.99
CA LEU A 140 -8.07 -7.93 5.50
C LEU A 140 -8.33 -7.38 6.90
N PHE A 141 -7.37 -7.60 7.80
CA PHE A 141 -7.24 -6.92 9.09
C PHE A 141 -5.84 -6.31 9.14
N CYS A 142 -5.73 -5.01 8.89
CA CYS A 142 -4.47 -4.28 9.04
C CYS A 142 -4.60 -3.28 10.18
N LEU A 143 -3.98 -3.63 11.31
CA LEU A 143 -4.15 -2.93 12.59
C LEU A 143 -2.84 -2.22 12.93
N PRO A 144 -2.79 -0.88 12.82
CA PRO A 144 -1.62 -0.11 13.28
C PRO A 144 -1.51 -0.13 14.80
N LEU A 145 -0.31 0.07 15.30
CA LEU A 145 -0.12 0.39 16.72
C LEU A 145 -0.94 1.63 17.09
N ALA A 146 -1.60 1.59 18.25
CA ALA A 146 -2.45 2.68 18.73
C ALA A 146 -1.61 3.86 19.25
N ILE A 147 -0.82 4.47 18.36
CA ILE A 147 -0.04 5.69 18.62
C ILE A 147 -0.72 6.86 17.93
N ILE A 148 -1.36 7.72 18.71
CA ILE A 148 -2.12 8.86 18.19
C ILE A 148 -1.18 10.04 17.90
N GLY A 149 -1.44 10.79 16.83
CA GLY A 149 -0.73 12.03 16.52
C GLY A 149 0.56 11.86 15.71
N PHE A 150 0.82 10.65 15.20
CA PHE A 150 1.98 10.37 14.35
C PHE A 150 1.58 10.22 12.87
N GLU A 151 2.57 10.40 12.00
CA GLU A 151 2.41 10.34 10.54
C GLU A 151 2.34 8.93 9.98
N ALA A 152 2.74 7.93 10.74
CA ALA A 152 2.67 6.52 10.39
C ALA A 152 2.73 5.65 11.65
N ALA A 153 2.36 4.39 11.52
CA ALA A 153 2.59 3.41 12.58
C ALA A 153 2.83 2.01 12.00
N PRO A 154 3.78 1.23 12.59
CA PRO A 154 3.87 -0.20 12.33
C PRO A 154 2.52 -0.88 12.55
N ALA A 155 2.21 -1.83 11.66
CA ALA A 155 0.92 -2.49 11.64
C ALA A 155 1.06 -4.01 11.55
N ARG A 156 0.06 -4.72 12.05
CA ARG A 156 -0.11 -6.14 11.80
C ARG A 156 -1.18 -6.32 10.72
N ALA A 157 -0.75 -6.80 9.54
CA ALA A 157 -1.66 -7.19 8.47
C ALA A 157 -1.90 -8.71 8.50
N LEU A 158 -3.17 -9.10 8.47
CA LEU A 158 -3.62 -10.49 8.40
C LEU A 158 -4.62 -10.63 7.25
N LEU A 159 -4.51 -11.71 6.50
CA LEU A 159 -5.45 -12.09 5.44
C LEU A 159 -6.15 -13.39 5.82
N LEU A 160 -7.46 -13.36 5.90
CA LEU A 160 -8.30 -14.54 6.11
C LEU A 160 -8.94 -14.93 4.77
N PRO A 161 -8.83 -16.21 4.35
CA PRO A 161 -9.54 -16.69 3.18
C PRO A 161 -11.06 -16.52 3.32
N VAL A 162 -11.74 -16.15 2.25
CA VAL A 162 -13.20 -16.06 2.15
C VAL A 162 -13.76 -17.20 1.30
#